data_ec29043970c216649f119f84a5d059e1
#
_entry.id   ec29043970c216649f119f84a5d059e1
#
_cell.length_a   1.000
_cell.length_b   1.000
_cell.length_c   1.000
_cell.angle_alpha   90.00
_cell.angle_beta   90.00
_cell.angle_gamma   90.00
#
_symmetry.space_group_name_H-M   'P 1'
#
loop_
_entity.id
_entity.type
_entity.pdbx_description
1 polymer ?
#
loop_
_entity_poly.entity_id
_entity_poly.type
_entity_poly.pdbx_seq_one_letter_code
_entity_poly.pdbx_strand_id
1 'polypeptide(L)'
;MRNTLFLFAVLAFVSCKKEETKKEPLYPTTTEEIAQTPEELGAEIFQGKGNCVACHQMDKKAIGPSIQDIAKIYKDKGADMVVFLKGEGEPIVDPSQYEVMKANFVITKAMSDEELKALEAYVYSSLK
;
A
#
# COMPACT_ATOMS: atom_id res chain seq x y z
N MET A 1 -23.55 20.71 -79.61
CA MET A 1 -22.24 21.40 -79.62
C MET A 1 -21.75 21.52 -78.18
N ARG A 2 -20.58 21.07 -78.00
CA ARG A 2 -19.64 21.23 -76.87
C ARG A 2 -19.66 20.14 -75.79
N ASN A 3 -18.76 19.16 -76.08
CA ASN A 3 -18.19 18.20 -75.15
C ASN A 3 -17.58 18.88 -73.94
N THR A 4 -17.96 18.44 -72.78
CA THR A 4 -17.20 18.69 -71.55
C THR A 4 -16.77 17.34 -71.01
N LEU A 5 -15.48 17.11 -71.15
CA LEU A 5 -14.78 15.90 -70.68
C LEU A 5 -14.66 15.94 -69.18
N PHE A 6 -15.36 15.07 -68.49
CA PHE A 6 -15.19 14.86 -67.04
C PHE A 6 -14.01 13.93 -66.80
N LEU A 7 -12.92 14.49 -66.37
CA LEU A 7 -11.74 13.77 -65.90
C LEU A 7 -11.96 13.27 -64.50
N PHE A 8 -12.24 11.99 -64.33
CA PHE A 8 -12.32 11.37 -63.00
C PHE A 8 -10.91 11.14 -62.46
N ALA A 9 -10.49 11.96 -61.49
CA ALA A 9 -9.28 11.74 -60.72
C ALA A 9 -9.58 10.71 -59.61
N VAL A 10 -9.09 9.48 -59.80
CA VAL A 10 -9.13 8.44 -58.76
C VAL A 10 -8.02 8.71 -57.77
N LEU A 11 -8.39 9.24 -56.58
CA LEU A 11 -7.47 9.30 -55.44
C LEU A 11 -7.37 7.91 -54.81
N ALA A 12 -6.25 7.25 -55.05
CA ALA A 12 -5.87 6.05 -54.31
C ALA A 12 -5.42 6.44 -52.93
N PHE A 13 -6.25 6.18 -51.88
CA PHE A 13 -5.83 6.24 -50.50
C PHE A 13 -4.93 5.05 -50.17
N VAL A 14 -3.62 5.30 -50.16
CA VAL A 14 -2.65 4.35 -49.59
C VAL A 14 -2.83 4.40 -48.06
N SER A 15 -3.59 3.46 -47.53
CA SER A 15 -3.68 3.18 -46.10
C SER A 15 -2.35 2.59 -45.65
N CYS A 16 -1.48 3.42 -45.06
CA CYS A 16 -0.33 2.92 -44.32
C CYS A 16 -0.84 2.24 -43.06
N LYS A 17 -0.98 0.92 -43.11
CA LYS A 17 -1.17 0.07 -41.93
C LYS A 17 0.12 0.12 -41.14
N LYS A 18 0.11 0.92 -40.04
CA LYS A 18 1.20 0.97 -39.09
C LYS A 18 1.25 -0.37 -38.37
N GLU A 19 2.15 -1.26 -38.81
CA GLU A 19 2.52 -2.44 -38.03
C GLU A 19 3.16 -1.94 -36.72
N GLU A 20 2.42 -2.04 -35.64
CA GLU A 20 3.01 -1.98 -34.32
C GLU A 20 3.92 -3.19 -34.15
N THR A 21 5.19 -2.98 -34.39
CA THR A 21 6.24 -3.90 -33.96
C THR A 21 6.17 -3.99 -32.45
N LYS A 22 5.48 -5.03 -31.96
CA LYS A 22 5.54 -5.47 -30.59
C LYS A 22 7.00 -5.75 -30.28
N LYS A 23 7.71 -4.78 -29.67
CA LYS A 23 9.05 -5.01 -29.17
C LYS A 23 8.92 -6.04 -28.07
N GLU A 24 9.22 -7.29 -28.36
CA GLU A 24 9.47 -8.28 -27.31
C GLU A 24 10.58 -7.73 -26.41
N PRO A 25 10.36 -7.68 -25.10
CA PRO A 25 11.42 -7.28 -24.18
C PRO A 25 12.56 -8.29 -24.26
N LEU A 26 13.77 -7.78 -24.52
CA LEU A 26 15.00 -8.54 -24.76
C LEU A 26 15.49 -9.29 -23.51
N TYR A 27 14.80 -9.20 -22.41
CA TYR A 27 15.06 -9.94 -21.17
C TYR A 27 13.84 -10.78 -20.83
N PRO A 28 14.03 -12.05 -20.46
CA PRO A 28 12.95 -12.81 -19.85
C PRO A 28 12.59 -12.08 -18.55
N THR A 29 11.50 -11.31 -18.61
CA THR A 29 10.86 -10.82 -17.39
C THR A 29 10.19 -12.03 -16.75
N THR A 30 10.99 -12.90 -16.14
CA THR A 30 10.52 -13.70 -15.04
C THR A 30 10.41 -12.72 -13.88
N THR A 31 9.38 -11.89 -13.90
CA THR A 31 8.85 -11.33 -12.69
C THR A 31 8.22 -12.54 -11.98
N GLU A 32 9.05 -13.34 -11.29
CA GLU A 32 8.58 -13.94 -10.07
C GLU A 32 8.12 -12.73 -9.27
N GLU A 33 6.85 -12.48 -9.24
CA GLU A 33 6.20 -11.68 -8.23
C GLU A 33 6.57 -12.39 -6.92
N ILE A 34 7.70 -11.97 -6.33
CA ILE A 34 8.05 -12.37 -4.97
C ILE A 34 6.92 -11.78 -4.16
N ALA A 35 5.92 -12.61 -3.85
CA ALA A 35 4.78 -12.20 -3.05
C ALA A 35 5.36 -11.64 -1.74
N GLN A 36 5.20 -10.34 -1.55
CA GLN A 36 5.65 -9.63 -0.37
C GLN A 36 5.03 -10.30 0.86
N THR A 37 5.85 -10.58 1.87
CA THR A 37 5.33 -11.14 3.11
C THR A 37 4.47 -10.10 3.85
N PRO A 38 3.53 -10.54 4.70
CA PRO A 38 2.75 -9.60 5.51
C PRO A 38 3.63 -8.66 6.35
N GLU A 39 4.75 -9.15 6.89
CA GLU A 39 5.69 -8.34 7.66
C GLU A 39 6.38 -7.27 6.80
N GLU A 40 6.76 -7.60 5.57
CA GLU A 40 7.36 -6.64 4.63
C GLU A 40 6.36 -5.58 4.20
N LEU A 41 5.14 -5.98 3.86
CA LEU A 41 4.05 -5.04 3.56
C LEU A 41 3.76 -4.14 4.77
N GLY A 42 3.71 -4.72 5.97
CA GLY A 42 3.50 -3.97 7.20
C GLY A 42 4.60 -2.95 7.48
N ALA A 43 5.87 -3.32 7.23
CA ALA A 43 7.01 -2.41 7.36
C ALA A 43 6.92 -1.23 6.37
N GLU A 44 6.53 -1.49 5.13
CA GLU A 44 6.33 -0.45 4.12
C GLU A 44 5.21 0.50 4.52
N ILE A 45 4.07 -0.03 4.97
CA ILE A 45 2.94 0.78 5.43
C ILE A 45 3.34 1.62 6.65
N PHE A 46 4.05 1.02 7.61
CA PHE A 46 4.49 1.68 8.84
C PHE A 46 5.38 2.89 8.56
N GLN A 47 6.31 2.78 7.62
CA GLN A 47 7.24 3.84 7.23
C GLN A 47 6.62 4.83 6.24
N GLY A 48 5.72 4.35 5.39
CA GLY A 48 5.11 5.10 4.29
C GLY A 48 3.75 5.68 4.65
N LYS A 49 2.71 5.18 4.00
CA LYS A 49 1.35 5.76 4.07
C LYS A 49 0.73 5.77 5.46
N GLY A 50 1.13 4.86 6.35
CA GLY A 50 0.67 4.81 7.73
C GLY A 50 1.27 5.91 8.59
N ASN A 51 2.43 6.46 8.21
CA ASN A 51 3.20 7.49 8.93
C ASN A 51 3.44 7.16 10.41
N CYS A 52 3.45 5.88 10.77
CA CYS A 52 3.56 5.42 12.16
C CYS A 52 4.94 5.73 12.76
N VAL A 53 6.00 5.69 11.92
CA VAL A 53 7.37 5.98 12.31
C VAL A 53 7.57 7.40 12.86
N ALA A 54 6.68 8.33 12.55
CA ALA A 54 6.72 9.69 13.08
C ALA A 54 6.59 9.74 14.62
N CYS A 55 5.88 8.77 15.19
CA CYS A 55 5.60 8.70 16.62
C CYS A 55 6.14 7.46 17.30
N HIS A 56 6.30 6.34 16.59
CA HIS A 56 6.71 5.06 17.15
C HIS A 56 8.11 4.65 16.67
N GLN A 57 8.96 4.27 17.60
CA GLN A 57 10.27 3.67 17.30
C GLN A 57 10.27 2.21 17.71
N MET A 58 11.26 1.44 17.22
CA MET A 58 11.27 0.00 17.40
C MET A 58 11.37 -0.42 18.87
N ASP A 59 12.33 0.12 19.59
CA ASP A 59 12.79 -0.37 20.90
C ASP A 59 12.73 0.68 22.03
N LYS A 60 12.28 1.89 21.73
CA LYS A 60 12.20 2.96 22.73
C LYS A 60 10.96 3.82 22.53
N LYS A 61 10.48 4.37 23.65
CA LYS A 61 9.41 5.37 23.63
C LYS A 61 9.92 6.66 22.98
N ALA A 62 9.13 7.17 22.02
CA ALA A 62 9.32 8.49 21.43
C ALA A 62 8.09 9.36 21.80
N ILE A 63 7.31 9.83 20.85
CA ILE A 63 6.00 10.43 21.12
C ILE A 63 5.04 9.34 21.62
N GLY A 64 4.95 8.23 20.88
CA GLY A 64 4.20 7.05 21.25
C GLY A 64 5.06 5.95 21.89
N PRO A 65 4.42 4.89 22.41
CA PRO A 65 5.11 3.69 22.90
C PRO A 65 6.01 3.05 21.86
N SER A 66 7.00 2.27 22.28
CA SER A 66 7.81 1.49 21.36
C SER A 66 6.99 0.38 20.68
N ILE A 67 7.41 -0.03 19.49
CA ILE A 67 6.76 -1.13 18.77
C ILE A 67 6.85 -2.43 19.57
N GLN A 68 7.98 -2.68 20.22
CA GLN A 68 8.16 -3.84 21.09
C GLN A 68 7.21 -3.83 22.29
N ASP A 69 7.00 -2.68 22.95
CA ASP A 69 6.07 -2.57 24.06
C ASP A 69 4.61 -2.79 23.58
N ILE A 70 4.26 -2.23 22.43
CA ILE A 70 2.94 -2.45 21.80
C ILE A 70 2.73 -3.94 21.57
N ALA A 71 3.66 -4.58 20.85
CA ALA A 71 3.57 -6.01 20.53
C ALA A 71 3.45 -6.89 21.79
N LYS A 72 4.26 -6.59 22.80
CA LYS A 72 4.25 -7.31 24.07
C LYS A 72 2.90 -7.19 24.79
N ILE A 73 2.39 -5.97 24.94
CA ILE A 73 1.14 -5.73 25.67
C ILE A 73 -0.05 -6.38 24.96
N TYR A 74 -0.14 -6.26 23.64
CA TYR A 74 -1.21 -6.91 22.86
C TYR A 74 -1.15 -8.42 22.99
N LYS A 75 0.05 -9.01 22.90
CA LYS A 75 0.26 -10.46 23.06
C LYS A 75 -0.12 -10.93 24.46
N ASP A 76 0.34 -10.22 25.51
CA ASP A 76 0.09 -10.59 26.91
C ASP A 76 -1.40 -10.50 27.25
N LYS A 77 -2.11 -9.55 26.66
CA LYS A 77 -3.55 -9.33 26.88
C LYS A 77 -4.45 -10.14 25.94
N GLY A 78 -3.91 -10.74 24.90
CA GLY A 78 -4.69 -11.42 23.85
C GLY A 78 -5.67 -10.49 23.15
N ALA A 79 -5.33 -9.21 23.02
CA ALA A 79 -6.21 -8.21 22.42
C ALA A 79 -6.00 -8.13 20.90
N ASP A 80 -7.01 -7.65 20.19
CA ASP A 80 -7.00 -7.50 18.74
C ASP A 80 -6.49 -6.09 18.35
N MET A 81 -5.32 -6.06 17.72
CA MET A 81 -4.69 -4.82 17.28
C MET A 81 -5.41 -4.23 16.06
N VAL A 82 -5.93 -5.08 15.18
CA VAL A 82 -6.68 -4.63 14.00
C VAL A 82 -7.94 -3.90 14.41
N VAL A 83 -8.66 -4.40 15.43
CA VAL A 83 -9.84 -3.72 15.99
C VAL A 83 -9.48 -2.34 16.55
N PHE A 84 -8.34 -2.24 17.25
CA PHE A 84 -7.86 -0.93 17.72
C PHE A 84 -7.52 0.01 16.55
N LEU A 85 -6.81 -0.47 15.53
CA LEU A 85 -6.46 0.35 14.36
C LEU A 85 -7.68 0.82 13.57
N LYS A 86 -8.78 0.08 13.63
CA LYS A 86 -10.11 0.52 13.14
C LYS A 86 -10.79 1.57 14.03
N GLY A 87 -10.19 1.88 15.18
CA GLY A 87 -10.74 2.81 16.15
C GLY A 87 -11.93 2.27 16.95
N GLU A 88 -12.03 0.94 17.06
CA GLU A 88 -13.10 0.21 17.75
C GLU A 88 -12.59 -0.48 19.02
N GLY A 89 -11.26 -0.53 19.20
CA GLY A 89 -10.61 -1.17 20.34
C GLY A 89 -10.26 -0.20 21.47
N GLU A 90 -10.07 -0.78 22.67
CA GLU A 90 -9.66 -0.03 23.85
C GLU A 90 -8.17 0.37 23.78
N PRO A 91 -7.80 1.55 24.32
CA PRO A 91 -6.41 2.03 24.36
C PRO A 91 -5.60 1.35 25.47
N ILE A 92 -5.26 0.08 25.28
CA ILE A 92 -4.66 -0.77 26.33
C ILE A 92 -3.17 -0.54 26.58
N VAL A 93 -2.45 0.15 25.69
CA VAL A 93 -0.98 0.35 25.78
C VAL A 93 -0.65 1.62 26.54
N ASP A 94 -1.15 2.75 26.08
CA ASP A 94 -0.97 4.05 26.75
C ASP A 94 -2.28 4.86 26.67
N PRO A 95 -3.23 4.63 27.57
CA PRO A 95 -4.51 5.34 27.57
C PRO A 95 -4.36 6.87 27.66
N SER A 96 -3.27 7.35 28.28
CA SER A 96 -3.02 8.79 28.45
C SER A 96 -2.68 9.48 27.14
N GLN A 97 -2.18 8.73 26.13
CA GLN A 97 -1.82 9.23 24.80
C GLN A 97 -2.90 8.91 23.74
N TYR A 98 -4.04 8.38 24.16
CA TYR A 98 -5.07 7.91 23.23
C TYR A 98 -5.56 9.00 22.28
N GLU A 99 -5.81 10.21 22.78
CA GLU A 99 -6.31 11.31 21.94
C GLU A 99 -5.28 11.72 20.87
N VAL A 100 -3.99 11.57 21.15
CA VAL A 100 -2.92 11.79 20.16
C VAL A 100 -2.95 10.70 19.10
N MET A 101 -3.03 9.42 19.52
CA MET A 101 -3.10 8.28 18.58
C MET A 101 -4.38 8.30 17.74
N LYS A 102 -5.49 8.70 18.35
CA LYS A 102 -6.81 8.75 17.69
C LYS A 102 -6.82 9.64 16.44
N ALA A 103 -5.99 10.68 16.39
CA ALA A 103 -5.85 11.52 15.21
C ALA A 103 -5.40 10.71 13.95
N ASN A 104 -4.68 9.61 14.16
CA ASN A 104 -4.22 8.74 13.07
C ASN A 104 -5.29 7.76 12.56
N PHE A 105 -6.41 7.61 13.24
CA PHE A 105 -7.47 6.69 12.79
C PHE A 105 -8.10 7.11 11.45
N VAL A 106 -7.98 8.37 11.05
CA VAL A 106 -8.37 8.80 9.70
C VAL A 106 -7.55 8.06 8.62
N ILE A 107 -6.29 7.75 8.91
CA ILE A 107 -5.39 7.02 8.01
C ILE A 107 -5.69 5.51 8.08
N THR A 108 -5.71 4.94 9.30
CA THR A 108 -5.85 3.48 9.46
C THR A 108 -7.23 2.98 9.07
N LYS A 109 -8.30 3.74 9.28
CA LYS A 109 -9.67 3.41 8.83
C LYS A 109 -9.83 3.40 7.30
N ALA A 110 -8.94 4.05 6.57
CA ALA A 110 -8.93 4.01 5.11
C ALA A 110 -8.16 2.81 4.53
N MET A 111 -7.51 2.02 5.38
CA MET A 111 -6.75 0.83 4.98
C MET A 111 -7.66 -0.39 4.86
N SER A 112 -7.28 -1.32 3.98
CA SER A 112 -7.93 -2.62 3.89
C SER A 112 -7.61 -3.49 5.10
N ASP A 113 -8.40 -4.54 5.32
CA ASP A 113 -8.14 -5.52 6.37
C ASP A 113 -6.79 -6.24 6.18
N GLU A 114 -6.37 -6.45 4.94
CA GLU A 114 -5.07 -7.02 4.62
C GLU A 114 -3.93 -6.10 5.06
N GLU A 115 -4.03 -4.82 4.79
CA GLU A 115 -3.05 -3.82 5.19
C GLU A 115 -2.96 -3.66 6.71
N LEU A 116 -4.09 -3.70 7.40
CA LEU A 116 -4.11 -3.65 8.87
C LEU A 116 -3.50 -4.90 9.49
N LYS A 117 -3.77 -6.09 8.93
CA LYS A 117 -3.13 -7.35 9.33
C LYS A 117 -1.63 -7.37 9.04
N ALA A 118 -1.21 -6.75 7.95
CA ALA A 118 0.20 -6.60 7.63
C ALA A 118 0.91 -5.71 8.65
N LEU A 119 0.30 -4.58 9.04
CA LEU A 119 0.81 -3.74 10.15
C LEU A 119 0.92 -4.53 11.45
N GLU A 120 -0.09 -5.31 11.82
CA GLU A 120 -0.07 -6.18 13.00
C GLU A 120 1.08 -7.19 12.92
N ALA A 121 1.25 -7.87 11.78
CA ALA A 121 2.34 -8.82 11.56
C ALA A 121 3.72 -8.16 11.72
N TYR A 122 3.90 -6.96 11.17
CA TYR A 122 5.12 -6.19 11.35
C TYR A 122 5.38 -5.84 12.82
N VAL A 123 4.36 -5.38 13.54
CA VAL A 123 4.48 -5.06 14.97
C VAL A 123 4.91 -6.30 15.76
N TYR A 124 4.26 -7.45 15.54
CA TYR A 124 4.63 -8.70 16.22
C TYR A 124 5.99 -9.25 15.81
N SER A 125 6.49 -8.95 14.62
CA SER A 125 7.84 -9.36 14.19
C SER A 125 8.94 -8.74 15.05
N SER A 126 8.67 -7.63 15.74
CA SER A 126 9.60 -6.97 16.67
C SER A 126 9.92 -7.79 17.93
N LEU A 127 9.18 -8.86 18.19
CA LEU A 127 9.39 -9.78 19.33
C LEU A 127 10.28 -10.99 18.99
N LYS A 128 10.81 -11.05 17.78
CA LYS A 128 11.70 -12.15 17.31
C LYS A 128 13.16 -11.87 17.63
#